data_724a4e79c5c8952d3d40445d84f8d143
#
_entry.id   724a4e79c5c8952d3d40445d84f8d143
#
_cell.length_a   1.000
_cell.length_b   1.000
_cell.length_c   1.000
_cell.angle_alpha   90.00
_cell.angle_beta   90.00
_cell.angle_gamma   90.00
#
_symmetry.space_group_name_H-M   'P 1'
#
loop_
_entity.id
_entity.type
_entity.pdbx_description
1 polymer ?
#
loop_
_entity_poly.entity_id
_entity_poly.type
_entity_poly.pdbx_seq_one_letter_code
_entity_poly.pdbx_strand_id
1 'polypeptide(L)'
;MKLQDAFAAETGAIGNWAKIGYIGPGTKNGTTKSYTTVFDYEDLFNEEAANDGTTMIGAVTSETDGWSAKNKTALNDCPIQSEWKITVKGGSASNGSTVEYNATNPTGDGATDCASLSPNFVNIGK
;
A
#
# COMPACT_ATOMS: atom_id res chain seq x y z
N MET A 1 -1.55 2.22 -7.80
CA MET A 1 -0.87 1.08 -8.42
C MET A 1 -0.37 1.36 -9.83
N LYS A 2 -1.01 2.26 -10.56
CA LYS A 2 -0.54 2.60 -11.90
C LYS A 2 0.86 3.22 -11.89
N LEU A 3 1.13 4.10 -10.91
CA LEU A 3 2.46 4.72 -10.79
C LEU A 3 3.51 3.67 -10.44
N GLN A 4 3.18 2.73 -9.56
CA GLN A 4 4.09 1.65 -9.22
C GLN A 4 4.36 0.75 -10.41
N ASP A 5 3.32 0.43 -11.17
CA ASP A 5 3.48 -0.41 -12.38
C ASP A 5 4.35 0.28 -13.43
N ALA A 6 4.15 1.59 -13.62
CA ALA A 6 4.97 2.35 -14.56
C ALA A 6 6.43 2.40 -14.10
N PHE A 7 6.66 2.62 -12.81
CA PHE A 7 8.00 2.64 -12.25
C PHE A 7 8.68 1.28 -12.42
N ALA A 8 7.96 0.20 -12.14
CA ALA A 8 8.48 -1.16 -12.30
C ALA A 8 8.83 -1.47 -13.76
N ALA A 9 8.00 -1.05 -14.69
CA ALA A 9 8.25 -1.28 -16.12
C ALA A 9 9.48 -0.55 -16.60
N GLU A 10 9.76 0.63 -16.06
CA GLU A 10 10.92 1.44 -16.48
C GLU A 10 12.22 1.01 -15.80
N THR A 11 12.14 0.62 -14.53
CA THR A 11 13.33 0.45 -13.70
C THR A 11 13.61 -0.99 -13.27
N GLY A 12 12.61 -1.87 -13.37
CA GLY A 12 12.72 -3.22 -12.82
C GLY A 12 12.72 -3.26 -11.30
N ALA A 13 12.23 -2.21 -10.66
CA ALA A 13 12.25 -2.07 -9.19
C ALA A 13 10.89 -1.63 -8.67
N ILE A 14 10.67 -1.85 -7.37
CA ILE A 14 9.54 -1.33 -6.63
C ILE A 14 10.03 -0.11 -5.87
N GLY A 15 9.28 1.00 -5.91
CA GLY A 15 9.65 2.23 -5.24
C GLY A 15 8.66 2.63 -4.17
N ASN A 16 9.14 3.45 -3.22
CA ASN A 16 8.25 4.08 -2.26
C ASN A 16 7.48 5.23 -2.92
N TRP A 17 6.59 5.88 -2.19
CA TRP A 17 5.75 6.95 -2.76
C TRP A 17 6.58 8.05 -3.41
N ALA A 18 7.64 8.48 -2.75
CA ALA A 18 8.48 9.57 -3.27
C ALA A 18 9.12 9.18 -4.61
N LYS A 19 9.58 7.95 -4.73
CA LYS A 19 10.25 7.48 -5.93
C LYS A 19 9.30 7.29 -7.11
N ILE A 20 8.09 6.81 -6.85
CA ILE A 20 7.11 6.60 -7.92
C ILE A 20 6.33 7.88 -8.26
N GLY A 21 6.55 8.95 -7.51
CA GLY A 21 5.85 10.20 -7.74
C GLY A 21 4.42 10.22 -7.21
N TYR A 22 4.09 9.37 -6.25
CA TYR A 22 2.74 9.31 -5.69
C TYR A 22 2.57 10.31 -4.56
N ILE A 23 1.44 11.01 -4.58
CA ILE A 23 1.04 11.92 -3.51
C ILE A 23 -0.21 11.32 -2.88
N GLY A 24 -0.15 11.03 -1.58
CA GLY A 24 -1.27 10.44 -0.86
C GLY A 24 -2.48 11.38 -0.81
N PRO A 25 -3.68 10.81 -0.60
CA PRO A 25 -4.90 11.61 -0.54
C PRO A 25 -4.89 12.61 0.60
N GLY A 26 -5.56 13.74 0.40
CA GLY A 26 -5.74 14.75 1.44
C GLY A 26 -4.53 15.65 1.63
N THR A 27 -4.25 15.99 2.88
CA THR A 27 -3.16 16.88 3.24
C THR A 27 -1.86 16.09 3.38
N LYS A 28 -0.83 16.57 2.72
CA LYS A 28 0.48 15.94 2.75
C LYS A 28 1.16 16.14 4.11
N ASN A 29 1.78 15.09 4.62
CA ASN A 29 2.57 15.14 5.84
C ASN A 29 3.92 14.49 5.56
N GLY A 30 4.85 15.26 4.98
CA GLY A 30 6.10 14.73 4.50
C GLY A 30 5.92 13.96 3.20
N THR A 31 6.85 13.05 2.91
CA THR A 31 6.83 12.25 1.69
C THR A 31 6.24 10.86 1.88
N THR A 32 6.01 10.44 3.14
CA THR A 32 5.57 9.08 3.45
C THR A 32 4.17 9.03 4.05
N LYS A 33 3.56 10.16 4.34
CA LYS A 33 2.24 10.20 5.01
C LYS A 33 1.35 11.27 4.41
N SER A 34 0.05 11.05 4.49
CA SER A 34 -0.97 12.04 4.19
C SER A 34 -2.18 11.76 5.04
N TYR A 35 -3.11 12.70 5.12
CA TYR A 35 -4.31 12.52 5.95
C TYR A 35 -5.50 13.31 5.41
N THR A 36 -6.68 12.79 5.73
CA THR A 36 -7.94 13.51 5.58
C THR A 36 -8.57 13.64 6.96
N THR A 37 -9.79 14.13 7.04
CA THR A 37 -10.51 14.20 8.31
C THR A 37 -10.89 12.82 8.86
N VAL A 38 -10.91 11.80 8.00
CA VAL A 38 -11.36 10.45 8.35
C VAL A 38 -10.22 9.45 8.40
N PHE A 39 -9.22 9.57 7.52
CA PHE A 39 -8.16 8.58 7.38
C PHE A 39 -6.76 9.18 7.46
N ASP A 40 -5.84 8.39 8.03
CA ASP A 40 -4.41 8.58 7.89
C ASP A 40 -3.89 7.58 6.88
N TYR A 41 -3.09 8.03 5.92
CA TYR A 41 -2.48 7.19 4.89
C TYR A 41 -0.97 7.18 5.07
N GLU A 42 -0.37 6.02 4.87
CA GLU A 42 1.07 5.87 5.08
C GLU A 42 1.71 4.99 4.04
N ASP A 43 2.89 5.42 3.58
CA ASP A 43 3.79 4.62 2.77
C ASP A 43 4.58 3.70 3.71
N LEU A 44 4.37 2.40 3.60
CA LEU A 44 5.04 1.40 4.42
C LEU A 44 6.24 0.78 3.69
N PHE A 45 6.40 1.05 2.41
CA PHE A 45 7.50 0.52 1.62
C PHE A 45 8.68 1.48 1.69
N ASN A 46 9.45 1.38 2.76
CA ASN A 46 10.51 2.31 3.03
C ASN A 46 11.88 1.62 3.14
N GLU A 47 12.18 0.75 2.19
CA GLU A 47 13.49 0.11 2.06
C GLU A 47 14.56 1.13 1.67
N GLU A 48 14.32 2.33 2.04
CA GLU A 48 15.01 3.54 1.64
C GLU A 48 16.46 3.58 2.11
N ALA A 49 16.71 3.00 3.26
CA ALA A 49 18.03 3.15 3.86
C ALA A 49 19.15 2.57 2.99
N ALA A 50 18.88 1.44 2.36
CA ALA A 50 19.89 0.76 1.55
C ALA A 50 19.80 1.11 0.07
N ASN A 51 18.60 1.37 -0.44
CA ASN A 51 18.36 1.45 -1.88
C ASN A 51 17.69 2.74 -2.31
N ASP A 52 17.81 3.78 -1.49
CA ASP A 52 17.24 5.10 -1.80
C ASP A 52 15.75 5.02 -2.12
N GLY A 53 15.02 4.23 -1.36
CA GLY A 53 13.58 4.08 -1.52
C GLY A 53 13.14 3.10 -2.61
N THR A 54 14.06 2.30 -3.12
CA THR A 54 13.74 1.30 -4.16
C THR A 54 14.30 -0.06 -3.80
N THR A 55 13.66 -1.10 -4.33
CA THR A 55 14.16 -2.48 -4.23
C THR A 55 13.86 -3.18 -5.55
N MET A 56 14.83 -3.92 -6.05
CA MET A 56 14.64 -4.66 -7.30
C MET A 56 13.50 -5.67 -7.16
N ILE A 57 12.68 -5.80 -8.19
CA ILE A 57 11.51 -6.70 -8.16
C ILE A 57 11.90 -8.11 -7.78
N GLY A 58 12.99 -8.63 -8.35
CA GLY A 58 13.45 -9.98 -8.07
C GLY A 58 13.87 -10.23 -6.63
N ALA A 59 14.13 -9.18 -5.87
CA ALA A 59 14.49 -9.29 -4.45
C ALA A 59 13.27 -9.33 -3.54
N VAL A 60 12.08 -8.95 -4.02
CA VAL A 60 10.84 -8.94 -3.24
C VAL A 60 10.09 -10.23 -3.48
N THR A 61 10.56 -11.31 -2.86
CA THR A 61 10.06 -12.66 -3.10
C THR A 61 8.89 -13.05 -2.21
N SER A 62 8.58 -12.24 -1.20
CA SER A 62 7.43 -12.45 -0.32
C SER A 62 6.65 -11.16 -0.19
N GLU A 63 5.41 -11.24 0.28
CA GLU A 63 4.58 -10.05 0.48
C GLU A 63 5.25 -9.09 1.44
N THR A 64 5.39 -7.84 1.01
CA THR A 64 6.01 -6.76 1.78
C THR A 64 5.01 -5.63 1.89
N ASP A 65 4.93 -5.01 3.06
CA ASP A 65 4.00 -3.90 3.27
C ASP A 65 4.25 -2.79 2.26
N GLY A 66 3.20 -2.39 1.55
CA GLY A 66 3.25 -1.32 0.58
C GLY A 66 2.72 -0.02 1.15
N TRP A 67 1.43 0.03 1.42
CA TRP A 67 0.84 1.22 2.06
C TRP A 67 -0.41 0.85 2.83
N SER A 68 -0.84 1.79 3.69
CA SER A 68 -1.98 1.56 4.56
C SER A 68 -2.87 2.79 4.67
N ALA A 69 -4.11 2.55 5.09
CA ALA A 69 -5.05 3.58 5.49
C ALA A 69 -5.63 3.16 6.85
N LYS A 70 -5.62 4.08 7.81
CA LYS A 70 -6.21 3.87 9.14
C LYS A 70 -7.26 4.93 9.39
N ASN A 71 -8.42 4.53 9.89
CA ASN A 71 -9.47 5.49 10.20
C ASN A 71 -9.16 6.23 11.49
N LYS A 72 -9.42 7.53 11.48
CA LYS A 72 -9.21 8.41 12.64
C LYS A 72 -10.44 8.50 13.51
N THR A 73 -11.60 8.14 12.95
CA THR A 73 -12.87 8.12 13.66
C THR A 73 -13.51 6.77 13.44
N ALA A 74 -14.37 6.37 14.40
CA ALA A 74 -15.12 5.14 14.25
C ALA A 74 -16.09 5.28 13.05
N LEU A 75 -16.14 4.23 12.23
CA LEU A 75 -17.01 4.18 11.05
C LEU A 75 -18.09 3.13 11.33
N ASN A 76 -19.25 3.58 11.84
CA ASN A 76 -20.27 2.68 12.36
C ASN A 76 -19.64 1.78 13.42
N ASP A 77 -19.68 0.47 13.25
CA ASP A 77 -19.09 -0.47 14.20
C ASP A 77 -17.63 -0.81 13.87
N CYS A 78 -17.06 -0.18 12.87
CA CYS A 78 -15.64 -0.31 12.56
C CYS A 78 -14.84 0.63 13.46
N PRO A 79 -14.07 0.11 14.42
CA PRO A 79 -13.41 0.96 15.42
C PRO A 79 -12.28 1.81 14.81
N ILE A 80 -11.88 2.84 15.54
CA ILE A 80 -10.77 3.70 15.13
C ILE A 80 -9.48 2.88 15.02
N GLN A 81 -8.56 3.35 14.19
CA GLN A 81 -7.24 2.72 13.96
C GLN A 81 -7.33 1.32 13.35
N SER A 82 -8.44 1.01 12.68
CA SER A 82 -8.53 -0.17 11.84
C SER A 82 -7.71 0.08 10.59
N GLU A 83 -6.95 -0.92 10.16
CA GLU A 83 -5.99 -0.74 9.07
C GLU A 83 -6.38 -1.52 7.82
N TRP A 84 -6.56 -0.79 6.72
CA TRP A 84 -6.62 -1.35 5.37
C TRP A 84 -5.21 -1.28 4.80
N LYS A 85 -4.69 -2.39 4.32
CA LYS A 85 -3.30 -2.48 3.89
C LYS A 85 -3.16 -3.11 2.52
N ILE A 86 -2.22 -2.61 1.73
CA ILE A 86 -1.83 -3.23 0.47
C ILE A 86 -0.38 -3.66 0.60
N THR A 87 -0.13 -4.93 0.30
CA THR A 87 1.22 -5.47 0.22
C THR A 87 1.65 -5.57 -1.24
N VAL A 88 2.95 -5.59 -1.45
CA VAL A 88 3.55 -5.72 -2.77
C VAL A 88 4.51 -6.91 -2.78
N LYS A 89 4.63 -7.52 -3.95
CA LYS A 89 5.55 -8.64 -4.16
C LYS A 89 6.00 -8.62 -5.62
N GLY A 90 7.20 -9.09 -5.88
CA GLY A 90 7.65 -9.28 -7.25
C GLY A 90 6.83 -10.37 -7.91
N GLY A 91 6.39 -10.11 -9.15
CA GLY A 91 5.59 -11.07 -9.90
C GLY A 91 6.37 -12.32 -10.23
N SER A 92 5.64 -13.41 -10.39
CA SER A 92 6.22 -14.70 -10.74
C SER A 92 6.51 -14.85 -12.23
N ALA A 93 6.28 -13.80 -13.02
CA ALA A 93 6.58 -13.83 -14.44
C ALA A 93 8.08 -14.04 -14.67
N SER A 94 8.41 -14.75 -15.73
CA SER A 94 9.78 -15.13 -16.01
C SER A 94 10.73 -13.94 -16.19
N ASN A 95 10.21 -12.78 -16.55
CA ASN A 95 11.01 -11.58 -16.75
C ASN A 95 11.19 -10.75 -15.45
N GLY A 96 10.45 -11.08 -14.37
CA GLY A 96 10.59 -10.38 -13.10
C GLY A 96 10.27 -8.89 -13.17
N SER A 97 9.49 -8.44 -14.14
CA SER A 97 9.21 -7.01 -14.32
C SER A 97 7.82 -6.59 -13.91
N THR A 98 7.07 -7.46 -13.25
CA THR A 98 5.72 -7.17 -12.80
C THR A 98 5.66 -7.11 -11.28
N VAL A 99 4.69 -6.34 -10.76
CA VAL A 99 4.45 -6.23 -9.32
C VAL A 99 3.08 -6.84 -9.03
N GLU A 100 3.02 -7.70 -8.02
CA GLU A 100 1.76 -8.27 -7.54
C GLU A 100 1.32 -7.52 -6.29
N TYR A 101 0.03 -7.27 -6.19
CA TYR A 101 -0.56 -6.54 -5.06
C TYR A 101 -1.56 -7.44 -4.33
N ASN A 102 -1.61 -7.30 -3.01
CA ASN A 102 -2.59 -7.98 -2.20
C ASN A 102 -3.19 -6.99 -1.20
N ALA A 103 -4.50 -6.81 -1.27
CA ALA A 103 -5.23 -5.90 -0.39
C ALA A 103 -5.86 -6.68 0.75
N THR A 104 -5.68 -6.21 1.97
CA THR A 104 -6.15 -6.86 3.18
C THR A 104 -7.05 -5.92 3.97
N ASN A 105 -8.26 -6.37 4.30
CA ASN A 105 -9.17 -5.65 5.20
C ASN A 105 -8.63 -5.68 6.63
N PRO A 106 -9.10 -4.76 7.49
CA PRO A 106 -8.72 -4.79 8.90
C PRO A 106 -9.04 -6.12 9.56
N THR A 107 -8.21 -6.49 10.54
CA THR A 107 -8.36 -7.73 11.30
C THR A 107 -8.62 -7.38 12.78
N GLY A 108 -9.03 -8.37 13.56
CA GLY A 108 -9.30 -8.18 14.99
C GLY A 108 -10.74 -7.76 15.24
N ASP A 109 -10.94 -7.01 16.34
CA ASP A 109 -12.26 -6.54 16.74
C ASP A 109 -12.87 -5.66 15.66
N GLY A 110 -14.14 -5.92 15.31
CA GLY A 110 -14.83 -5.13 14.30
C GLY A 110 -14.43 -5.42 12.86
N ALA A 111 -13.63 -6.45 12.62
CA ALA A 111 -13.14 -6.77 11.26
C ALA A 111 -14.29 -6.96 10.26
N THR A 112 -15.36 -7.63 10.66
CA THR A 112 -16.50 -7.86 9.78
C THR A 112 -17.19 -6.55 9.41
N ASP A 113 -17.33 -5.63 10.36
CA ASP A 113 -17.94 -4.34 10.13
C ASP A 113 -17.06 -3.47 9.23
N CYS A 114 -15.74 -3.52 9.43
CA CYS A 114 -14.81 -2.82 8.57
C CYS A 114 -14.85 -3.37 7.14
N ALA A 115 -14.89 -4.67 6.98
CA ALA A 115 -14.94 -5.31 5.66
C ALA A 115 -16.20 -4.92 4.90
N SER A 116 -17.33 -4.76 5.58
CA SER A 116 -18.58 -4.38 4.91
C SER A 116 -18.59 -2.94 4.40
N LEU A 117 -17.68 -2.08 4.89
CA LEU A 117 -17.51 -0.72 4.37
C LEU A 117 -16.75 -0.71 3.05
N SER A 118 -15.98 -1.75 2.77
CA SER A 118 -15.13 -1.81 1.59
C SER A 118 -15.17 -3.22 0.99
N PRO A 119 -16.33 -3.67 0.50
CA PRO A 119 -16.48 -5.07 0.07
C PRO A 119 -15.60 -5.48 -1.11
N ASN A 120 -15.15 -4.51 -1.91
CA ASN A 120 -14.33 -4.80 -3.07
C ASN A 120 -12.85 -4.52 -2.86
N PHE A 121 -12.46 -4.10 -1.65
CA PHE A 121 -11.07 -3.72 -1.40
C PHE A 121 -10.11 -4.90 -1.63
N VAL A 122 -10.47 -6.09 -1.19
CA VAL A 122 -9.62 -7.27 -1.34
C VAL A 122 -9.44 -7.72 -2.78
N ASN A 123 -10.22 -7.16 -3.71
CA ASN A 123 -10.11 -7.47 -5.13
C ASN A 123 -9.14 -6.54 -5.86
N ILE A 124 -8.60 -5.55 -5.18
CA ILE A 124 -7.63 -4.63 -5.78
C ILE A 124 -6.40 -5.43 -6.21
N GLY A 125 -5.99 -5.23 -7.45
CA GLY A 125 -4.83 -5.91 -8.01
C GLY A 125 -5.09 -7.32 -8.53
N LYS A 126 -6.33 -7.77 -8.47
CA LYS A 126 -6.71 -9.11 -8.94
C LYS A 126 -7.26 -9.07 -10.36
#